data_ed05374d729f92cea04587abdd0f8f34
#
_entry.id   ed05374d729f92cea04587abdd0f8f34
#
_cell.length_a   1.000
_cell.length_b   1.000
_cell.length_c   1.000
_cell.angle_alpha   90.00
_cell.angle_beta   90.00
_cell.angle_gamma   90.00
#
_symmetry.space_group_name_H-M   'P 1'
#
loop_
_entity.id
_entity.type
_entity.pdbx_description
1 polymer ?
#
loop_
_entity_poly.entity_id
_entity_poly.type
_entity_poly.pdbx_seq_one_letter_code
_entity_poly.pdbx_strand_id
1 'polypeptide(L)'
;MDEIISQSNLLRVFPNDETPPFIEKTDGMYLYKKNGEKILDTTAGGTSYNIVGWNNKKVNNAIINQLKKFSHIDYKIWSDENSEKLASILVSKKNHSLNKVYLCGNSGSEACETALKFSFQRHYEEGKINKKWFISRTQSYHGSTADALALGERPNLEFYRKMLSPYRTQINMHHPLYLKDEKESLDEYAKRGAQELENKILELGPDNVSGFVGETIMGGLVGDVPPAPNYWKYIRQVCTKYDVHLILDEVYCGTGTTGKIFCCDWDNVSPDFIFIGKTLAAGYSSLSAVITSSEFENVIKNGQGRIQHTSTHQGLSIGVAAALAVQEIVHNDHFLQNINDIGQFMRNTIKDELGDHPYYRDVRGRGLRFSFEYNSPNNNLLSDLIFKEMLDKYNIYMSSKFHRVCFTPSLTITNELAEEILDKFVLVFKSMSQNVSAMAA
;
A
#
# COMPACT_ATOMS: atom_id res chain seq x y z
N MET A 1 -27.92 28.59 0.93
CA MET A 1 -26.77 27.66 0.99
C MET A 1 -26.50 27.01 -0.35
N ASP A 2 -27.51 26.79 -1.19
CA ASP A 2 -27.36 26.16 -2.54
C ASP A 2 -26.67 27.07 -3.58
N GLU A 3 -26.72 28.39 -3.45
CA GLU A 3 -26.03 29.35 -4.33
C GLU A 3 -24.51 29.40 -4.12
N ILE A 4 -24.01 29.00 -2.93
CA ILE A 4 -22.56 29.00 -2.63
C ILE A 4 -21.85 27.82 -3.29
N ILE A 5 -22.58 26.82 -3.80
CA ILE A 5 -22.03 25.59 -4.35
C ILE A 5 -22.01 25.60 -5.90
N SER A 6 -22.50 26.66 -6.55
CA SER A 6 -22.52 26.78 -8.02
C SER A 6 -21.11 26.92 -8.65
N GLN A 7 -20.12 27.37 -7.88
CA GLN A 7 -18.71 27.34 -8.26
C GLN A 7 -17.89 26.69 -7.16
N SER A 8 -17.24 25.55 -7.46
CA SER A 8 -16.35 24.88 -6.53
C SER A 8 -15.02 25.64 -6.38
N ASN A 9 -14.69 26.07 -5.16
CA ASN A 9 -13.37 26.62 -4.84
C ASN A 9 -12.32 25.54 -4.57
N LEU A 10 -12.69 24.26 -4.63
CA LEU A 10 -11.76 23.14 -4.46
C LEU A 10 -11.03 22.85 -5.78
N LEU A 11 -9.70 23.03 -5.75
CA LEU A 11 -8.85 22.56 -6.84
C LEU A 11 -8.78 21.01 -6.79
N ARG A 12 -9.20 20.38 -7.87
CA ARG A 12 -9.22 18.90 -8.00
C ARG A 12 -8.10 18.42 -8.90
N VAL A 13 -7.75 17.12 -8.76
CA VAL A 13 -6.74 16.46 -9.61
C VAL A 13 -7.13 16.52 -11.10
N PHE A 14 -8.44 16.38 -11.39
CA PHE A 14 -8.99 16.57 -12.72
C PHE A 14 -9.89 17.80 -12.69
N PRO A 15 -9.33 19.01 -13.01
CA PRO A 15 -10.12 20.22 -13.08
C PRO A 15 -11.16 20.10 -14.21
N ASN A 16 -12.42 20.21 -13.85
CA ASN A 16 -13.55 20.26 -14.76
C ASN A 16 -14.62 21.19 -14.18
N ASP A 17 -15.60 21.57 -14.99
CA ASP A 17 -16.67 22.47 -14.57
C ASP A 17 -17.75 21.76 -13.73
N GLU A 18 -17.73 20.41 -13.69
CA GLU A 18 -18.70 19.64 -12.96
C GLU A 18 -18.22 19.31 -11.55
N THR A 19 -19.06 19.56 -10.57
CA THR A 19 -18.83 19.12 -9.20
C THR A 19 -19.19 17.64 -9.05
N PRO A 20 -18.27 16.77 -8.59
CA PRO A 20 -18.58 15.36 -8.36
C PRO A 20 -19.78 15.18 -7.40
N PRO A 21 -20.50 14.04 -7.49
CA PRO A 21 -21.63 13.75 -6.62
C PRO A 21 -21.28 13.86 -5.13
N PHE A 22 -22.17 14.48 -4.34
CA PHE A 22 -21.97 14.60 -2.90
C PHE A 22 -22.31 13.28 -2.20
N ILE A 23 -21.39 12.84 -1.34
CA ILE A 23 -21.62 11.75 -0.39
C ILE A 23 -22.12 12.38 0.92
N GLU A 24 -23.30 11.99 1.37
CA GLU A 24 -23.93 12.49 2.60
C GLU A 24 -23.48 11.69 3.83
N LYS A 25 -23.40 10.36 3.68
CA LYS A 25 -22.97 9.47 4.75
C LYS A 25 -22.34 8.21 4.19
N THR A 26 -21.67 7.47 5.06
CA THR A 26 -21.05 6.17 4.75
C THR A 26 -21.35 5.17 5.87
N ASP A 27 -21.47 3.88 5.55
CA ASP A 27 -21.66 2.83 6.55
C ASP A 27 -21.20 1.47 5.98
N GLY A 28 -20.42 0.72 6.75
CA GLY A 28 -19.83 -0.55 6.30
C GLY A 28 -19.01 -0.37 5.02
N MET A 29 -19.42 -1.00 3.94
CA MET A 29 -18.80 -0.86 2.61
C MET A 29 -19.60 0.09 1.69
N TYR A 30 -20.54 0.86 2.21
CA TYR A 30 -21.46 1.62 1.38
C TYR A 30 -21.28 3.15 1.52
N LEU A 31 -21.35 3.82 0.37
CA LEU A 31 -21.45 5.27 0.24
C LEU A 31 -22.90 5.62 -0.08
N TYR A 32 -23.42 6.66 0.51
CA TYR A 32 -24.78 7.15 0.27
C TYR A 32 -24.71 8.56 -0.31
N LYS A 33 -25.19 8.74 -1.53
CA LYS A 33 -25.33 10.04 -2.17
C LYS A 33 -26.43 10.86 -1.51
N LYS A 34 -26.41 12.17 -1.68
CA LYS A 34 -27.45 13.10 -1.17
C LYS A 34 -28.87 12.78 -1.70
N ASN A 35 -28.98 12.16 -2.86
CA ASN A 35 -30.26 11.71 -3.43
C ASN A 35 -30.76 10.35 -2.86
N GLY A 36 -30.05 9.77 -1.88
CA GLY A 36 -30.40 8.49 -1.26
C GLY A 36 -29.84 7.25 -1.97
N GLU A 37 -29.20 7.40 -3.14
CA GLU A 37 -28.58 6.31 -3.87
C GLU A 37 -27.44 5.68 -3.06
N LYS A 38 -27.43 4.35 -3.00
CA LYS A 38 -26.46 3.55 -2.23
C LYS A 38 -25.45 2.91 -3.20
N ILE A 39 -24.17 3.16 -2.97
CA ILE A 39 -23.07 2.60 -3.78
C ILE A 39 -22.23 1.67 -2.91
N LEU A 40 -21.99 0.45 -3.38
CA LEU A 40 -21.05 -0.49 -2.78
C LEU A 40 -19.62 -0.14 -3.20
N ASP A 41 -18.76 0.18 -2.24
CA ASP A 41 -17.35 0.47 -2.48
C ASP A 41 -16.50 -0.80 -2.32
N THR A 42 -16.00 -1.33 -3.44
CA THR A 42 -15.10 -2.50 -3.47
C THR A 42 -13.62 -2.11 -3.51
N THR A 43 -13.32 -0.82 -3.31
CA THR A 43 -11.97 -0.25 -3.40
C THR A 43 -11.38 0.17 -2.05
N ALA A 44 -12.15 -0.03 -0.98
CA ALA A 44 -11.83 0.48 0.36
C ALA A 44 -11.42 1.97 0.36
N GLY A 45 -12.28 2.83 -0.22
CA GLY A 45 -12.07 4.29 -0.28
C GLY A 45 -11.25 4.77 -1.47
N GLY A 46 -11.23 4.05 -2.60
CA GLY A 46 -10.55 4.45 -3.84
C GLY A 46 -9.04 4.20 -3.86
N THR A 47 -8.36 4.25 -2.72
CA THR A 47 -6.92 4.00 -2.60
C THR A 47 -6.57 2.95 -1.54
N SER A 48 -7.54 2.08 -1.24
CA SER A 48 -7.37 0.85 -0.44
C SER A 48 -6.96 1.10 1.03
N TYR A 49 -7.54 2.11 1.66
CA TYR A 49 -7.24 2.44 3.05
C TYR A 49 -8.30 1.97 4.05
N ASN A 50 -9.60 1.96 3.67
CA ASN A 50 -10.70 1.67 4.59
C ASN A 50 -10.91 0.16 4.79
N ILE A 51 -10.07 -0.44 5.62
CA ILE A 51 -10.04 -1.90 5.81
C ILE A 51 -11.05 -2.44 6.83
N VAL A 52 -11.65 -1.60 7.66
CA VAL A 52 -12.61 -2.03 8.68
C VAL A 52 -14.03 -1.51 8.43
N GLY A 53 -14.27 -1.00 7.22
CA GLY A 53 -15.54 -0.39 6.83
C GLY A 53 -15.72 1.02 7.37
N TRP A 54 -16.65 1.74 6.78
CA TRP A 54 -17.05 3.08 7.18
C TRP A 54 -17.88 3.04 8.45
N ASN A 55 -17.82 4.10 9.25
CA ASN A 55 -18.64 4.29 10.45
C ASN A 55 -18.55 3.13 11.48
N ASN A 56 -17.36 2.51 11.59
CA ASN A 56 -17.12 1.45 12.56
C ASN A 56 -17.24 1.98 13.99
N LYS A 57 -18.21 1.47 14.75
CA LYS A 57 -18.54 1.95 16.09
C LYS A 57 -17.37 1.88 17.08
N LYS A 58 -16.53 0.84 17.00
CA LYS A 58 -15.35 0.70 17.89
C LYS A 58 -14.36 1.82 17.63
N VAL A 59 -14.07 2.12 16.36
CA VAL A 59 -13.12 3.17 15.96
C VAL A 59 -13.69 4.56 16.30
N ASN A 60 -14.95 4.82 15.96
CA ASN A 60 -15.61 6.09 16.28
C ASN A 60 -15.58 6.38 17.80
N ASN A 61 -15.93 5.38 18.63
CA ASN A 61 -15.90 5.51 20.07
C ASN A 61 -14.50 5.77 20.62
N ALA A 62 -13.48 5.13 20.06
CA ALA A 62 -12.09 5.36 20.45
C ALA A 62 -11.67 6.82 20.18
N ILE A 63 -12.03 7.38 19.02
CA ILE A 63 -11.78 8.79 18.67
C ILE A 63 -12.53 9.73 19.61
N ILE A 64 -13.83 9.52 19.85
CA ILE A 64 -14.63 10.33 20.73
C ILE A 64 -14.08 10.32 22.17
N ASN A 65 -13.66 9.16 22.67
CA ASN A 65 -13.08 9.03 23.99
C ASN A 65 -11.71 9.71 24.10
N GLN A 66 -10.91 9.67 23.05
CA GLN A 66 -9.65 10.41 22.99
C GLN A 66 -9.85 11.91 23.02
N LEU A 67 -10.82 12.43 22.24
CA LEU A 67 -11.15 13.86 22.21
C LEU A 67 -11.60 14.41 23.57
N LYS A 68 -12.26 13.59 24.40
CA LYS A 68 -12.63 13.96 25.77
C LYS A 68 -11.44 14.11 26.71
N LYS A 69 -10.29 13.51 26.38
CA LYS A 69 -9.05 13.61 27.17
C LYS A 69 -8.21 14.78 26.68
N PHE A 70 -7.74 14.70 25.44
CA PHE A 70 -6.94 15.71 24.73
C PHE A 70 -6.88 15.36 23.23
N SER A 71 -6.73 16.38 22.39
CA SER A 71 -6.63 16.21 20.94
C SER A 71 -5.22 15.78 20.50
N HIS A 72 -4.19 16.33 21.12
CA HIS A 72 -2.79 16.06 20.84
C HIS A 72 -1.88 16.52 22.00
N ILE A 73 -0.69 15.91 22.10
CA ILE A 73 0.37 16.28 23.06
C ILE A 73 1.74 16.27 22.37
N ASP A 74 2.73 16.92 22.95
CA ASP A 74 4.10 16.87 22.46
C ASP A 74 4.81 15.57 22.90
N TYR A 75 4.88 14.58 22.02
CA TYR A 75 5.52 13.28 22.29
C TYR A 75 7.03 13.33 22.49
N LYS A 76 7.68 14.46 22.31
CA LYS A 76 9.09 14.63 22.71
C LYS A 76 9.26 14.68 24.23
N ILE A 77 8.21 15.09 24.93
CA ILE A 77 8.22 15.32 26.39
C ILE A 77 7.26 14.37 27.10
N TRP A 78 6.12 14.07 26.46
CA TRP A 78 5.02 13.33 27.05
C TRP A 78 4.72 12.06 26.29
N SER A 79 4.16 11.06 26.94
CA SER A 79 3.59 9.86 26.31
C SER A 79 2.15 9.66 26.78
N ASP A 80 1.42 8.79 26.09
CA ASP A 80 0.09 8.35 26.51
C ASP A 80 -0.08 6.84 26.31
N GLU A 81 -1.04 6.29 27.04
CA GLU A 81 -1.31 4.86 27.09
C GLU A 81 -1.67 4.27 25.70
N ASN A 82 -2.39 5.02 24.87
CA ASN A 82 -2.80 4.54 23.53
C ASN A 82 -1.60 4.43 22.60
N SER A 83 -0.63 5.35 22.67
CA SER A 83 0.60 5.30 21.87
C SER A 83 1.47 4.11 22.24
N GLU A 84 1.64 3.84 23.52
CA GLU A 84 2.41 2.68 24.00
C GLU A 84 1.72 1.36 23.61
N LYS A 85 0.40 1.27 23.74
CA LYS A 85 -0.38 0.11 23.32
C LYS A 85 -0.31 -0.11 21.81
N LEU A 86 -0.45 0.97 21.01
CA LEU A 86 -0.34 0.87 19.56
C LEU A 86 1.06 0.38 19.14
N ALA A 87 2.12 0.94 19.71
CA ALA A 87 3.47 0.49 19.45
C ALA A 87 3.65 -0.99 19.82
N SER A 88 3.15 -1.40 20.99
CA SER A 88 3.22 -2.78 21.45
C SER A 88 2.47 -3.76 20.51
N ILE A 89 1.23 -3.43 20.10
CA ILE A 89 0.44 -4.32 19.23
C ILE A 89 1.08 -4.47 17.85
N LEU A 90 1.63 -3.39 17.28
CA LEU A 90 2.30 -3.40 15.97
C LEU A 90 3.52 -4.32 15.92
N VAL A 91 4.18 -4.56 17.03
CA VAL A 91 5.34 -5.45 17.11
C VAL A 91 5.06 -6.80 17.79
N SER A 92 3.80 -7.10 18.11
CA SER A 92 3.43 -8.31 18.84
C SER A 92 3.38 -9.58 17.98
N LYS A 93 2.89 -9.49 16.74
CA LYS A 93 2.72 -10.61 15.82
C LYS A 93 3.53 -10.39 14.56
N LYS A 94 4.73 -10.96 14.49
CA LYS A 94 5.69 -10.76 13.40
C LYS A 94 6.71 -11.87 13.36
N ASN A 95 7.25 -12.13 12.18
CA ASN A 95 8.34 -13.09 11.94
C ASN A 95 9.71 -12.41 11.78
N HIS A 96 9.82 -11.12 12.05
CA HIS A 96 11.05 -10.33 11.92
C HIS A 96 11.52 -9.74 13.27
N SER A 97 12.76 -9.24 13.34
CA SER A 97 13.40 -8.75 14.55
C SER A 97 13.05 -7.32 14.96
N LEU A 98 12.26 -6.59 14.16
CA LEU A 98 11.92 -5.20 14.44
C LEU A 98 11.02 -5.09 15.67
N ASN A 99 11.33 -4.18 16.60
CA ASN A 99 10.67 -4.07 17.90
C ASN A 99 10.54 -2.64 18.43
N LYS A 100 10.77 -1.65 17.57
CA LYS A 100 10.61 -0.22 17.87
C LYS A 100 9.72 0.44 16.83
N VAL A 101 8.85 1.34 17.26
CA VAL A 101 7.90 2.05 16.42
C VAL A 101 8.11 3.54 16.57
N TYR A 102 8.30 4.24 15.45
CA TYR A 102 8.25 5.69 15.39
C TYR A 102 6.94 6.10 14.69
N LEU A 103 6.05 6.76 15.43
CA LEU A 103 4.79 7.26 14.91
C LEU A 103 5.04 8.56 14.12
N CYS A 104 4.67 8.59 12.86
CA CYS A 104 4.69 9.80 12.03
C CYS A 104 3.35 10.56 12.15
N GLY A 105 3.29 11.77 11.59
CA GLY A 105 2.10 12.62 11.75
C GLY A 105 1.01 12.38 10.70
N ASN A 106 1.38 12.00 9.48
CA ASN A 106 0.46 12.09 8.34
C ASN A 106 0.42 10.82 7.49
N SER A 107 1.01 10.88 6.30
CA SER A 107 0.83 9.91 5.24
C SER A 107 1.98 8.91 5.14
N GLY A 108 1.77 7.84 4.36
CA GLY A 108 2.85 6.94 3.97
C GLY A 108 4.02 7.63 3.27
N SER A 109 3.79 8.78 2.60
CA SER A 109 4.88 9.59 2.03
C SER A 109 5.80 10.13 3.12
N GLU A 110 5.25 10.66 4.22
CA GLU A 110 6.04 11.10 5.39
C GLU A 110 6.79 9.94 6.04
N ALA A 111 6.14 8.76 6.15
CA ALA A 111 6.81 7.58 6.68
C ALA A 111 7.95 7.09 5.78
N CYS A 112 7.80 7.17 4.45
CA CYS A 112 8.87 6.92 3.50
C CYS A 112 10.06 7.86 3.74
N GLU A 113 9.82 9.18 3.72
CA GLU A 113 10.86 10.20 4.01
C GLU A 113 11.55 9.95 5.36
N THR A 114 10.77 9.56 6.38
CA THR A 114 11.29 9.22 7.71
C THR A 114 12.21 8.01 7.67
N ALA A 115 11.80 6.95 6.96
CA ALA A 115 12.60 5.73 6.83
C ALA A 115 13.95 6.00 6.10
N LEU A 116 13.93 6.83 5.03
CA LEU A 116 15.15 7.25 4.34
C LEU A 116 16.08 8.02 5.28
N LYS A 117 15.54 8.97 6.05
CA LYS A 117 16.32 9.77 7.00
C LYS A 117 16.88 8.90 8.13
N PHE A 118 16.15 7.92 8.63
CA PHE A 118 16.61 6.98 9.64
C PHE A 118 17.74 6.10 9.11
N SER A 119 17.59 5.59 7.89
CA SER A 119 18.64 4.83 7.23
C SER A 119 19.91 5.65 7.06
N PHE A 120 19.79 6.89 6.58
CA PHE A 120 20.94 7.80 6.45
C PHE A 120 21.56 8.14 7.82
N GLN A 121 20.74 8.50 8.83
CA GLN A 121 21.23 8.86 10.16
C GLN A 121 21.98 7.69 10.81
N ARG A 122 21.46 6.44 10.70
CA ARG A 122 22.15 5.27 11.23
C ARG A 122 23.57 5.14 10.64
N HIS A 123 23.69 5.21 9.32
CA HIS A 123 25.01 5.17 8.67
C HIS A 123 25.90 6.34 9.09
N TYR A 124 25.34 7.54 9.23
CA TYR A 124 26.08 8.71 9.68
C TYR A 124 26.64 8.53 11.09
N GLU A 125 25.84 8.03 12.03
CA GLU A 125 26.26 7.77 13.42
C GLU A 125 27.35 6.66 13.49
N GLU A 126 27.35 5.75 12.53
CA GLU A 126 28.37 4.71 12.35
C GLU A 126 29.63 5.20 11.59
N GLY A 127 29.71 6.51 11.27
CA GLY A 127 30.83 7.11 10.53
C GLY A 127 30.81 6.90 9.01
N LYS A 128 29.74 6.33 8.46
CA LYS A 128 29.59 6.01 7.03
C LYS A 128 28.89 7.15 6.27
N ILE A 129 29.45 8.36 6.32
CA ILE A 129 28.83 9.62 5.88
C ILE A 129 28.54 9.72 4.38
N ASN A 130 29.13 8.85 3.55
CA ASN A 130 28.97 8.85 2.11
C ASN A 130 27.75 8.03 1.64
N LYS A 131 27.14 7.21 2.50
CA LYS A 131 25.99 6.36 2.18
C LYS A 131 24.70 7.19 2.04
N LYS A 132 24.43 7.73 0.84
CA LYS A 132 23.32 8.65 0.53
C LYS A 132 22.42 8.18 -0.64
N TRP A 133 22.88 7.18 -1.42
CA TRP A 133 22.07 6.63 -2.51
C TRP A 133 21.02 5.68 -1.97
N PHE A 134 19.82 5.79 -2.52
CA PHE A 134 18.76 4.80 -2.34
C PHE A 134 18.38 4.22 -3.68
N ILE A 135 18.26 2.90 -3.72
CA ILE A 135 17.86 2.12 -4.89
C ILE A 135 16.42 1.65 -4.67
N SER A 136 15.60 1.70 -5.71
CA SER A 136 14.23 1.15 -5.72
C SER A 136 14.00 0.36 -7.00
N ARG A 137 12.73 0.07 -7.31
CA ARG A 137 12.37 -0.63 -8.57
C ARG A 137 11.61 0.31 -9.50
N THR A 138 11.76 0.09 -10.82
CA THR A 138 10.92 0.74 -11.82
C THR A 138 9.44 0.41 -11.57
N GLN A 139 8.54 1.27 -12.01
CA GLN A 139 7.08 1.16 -11.84
C GLN A 139 6.61 0.97 -10.38
N SER A 140 7.41 1.39 -9.41
CA SER A 140 7.02 1.41 -8.00
C SER A 140 6.38 2.74 -7.59
N TYR A 141 5.70 2.73 -6.43
CA TYR A 141 5.08 3.92 -5.85
C TYR A 141 5.31 3.96 -4.35
N HIS A 142 6.06 4.96 -3.88
CA HIS A 142 6.41 5.13 -2.47
C HIS A 142 5.86 6.40 -1.83
N GLY A 143 5.23 7.27 -2.62
CA GLY A 143 4.62 8.50 -2.11
C GLY A 143 4.64 9.66 -3.10
N SER A 144 4.23 10.84 -2.63
CA SER A 144 4.11 12.07 -3.42
C SER A 144 4.94 13.24 -2.90
N THR A 145 5.71 13.06 -1.82
CA THR A 145 6.76 13.99 -1.39
C THR A 145 8.00 13.84 -2.28
N ALA A 146 8.93 14.78 -2.24
CA ALA A 146 10.00 14.84 -3.23
C ALA A 146 10.86 13.56 -3.29
N ASP A 147 11.35 13.06 -2.15
CA ASP A 147 12.19 11.87 -2.14
C ASP A 147 11.39 10.58 -2.34
N ALA A 148 10.19 10.47 -1.75
CA ALA A 148 9.30 9.35 -1.99
C ALA A 148 8.85 9.27 -3.47
N LEU A 149 8.64 10.42 -4.13
CA LEU A 149 8.34 10.50 -5.56
C LEU A 149 9.55 10.09 -6.41
N ALA A 150 10.75 10.49 -6.01
CA ALA A 150 11.99 10.18 -6.72
C ALA A 150 12.34 8.67 -6.71
N LEU A 151 11.90 7.94 -5.69
CA LEU A 151 12.02 6.48 -5.60
C LEU A 151 11.03 5.75 -6.53
N GLY A 152 9.87 6.38 -6.82
CA GLY A 152 8.87 5.79 -7.69
C GLY A 152 9.12 6.04 -9.17
N GLU A 153 8.32 5.39 -10.01
CA GLU A 153 8.26 5.69 -11.43
C GLU A 153 6.79 5.75 -11.88
N ARG A 154 6.35 6.95 -12.20
CA ARG A 154 5.03 7.23 -12.77
C ARG A 154 5.17 7.87 -14.14
N PRO A 155 4.18 7.72 -15.05
CA PRO A 155 4.25 8.29 -16.40
C PRO A 155 4.53 9.81 -16.44
N ASN A 156 4.07 10.55 -15.43
CA ASN A 156 4.25 12.02 -15.33
C ASN A 156 5.43 12.42 -14.43
N LEU A 157 6.26 11.50 -13.98
CA LEU A 157 7.44 11.81 -13.15
C LEU A 157 8.44 12.69 -13.89
N GLU A 158 8.55 12.56 -15.21
CA GLU A 158 9.46 13.34 -16.05
C GLU A 158 9.28 14.84 -15.84
N PHE A 159 8.03 15.30 -15.63
CA PHE A 159 7.72 16.68 -15.31
C PHE A 159 8.46 17.20 -14.07
N TYR A 160 8.66 16.34 -13.07
CA TYR A 160 9.29 16.72 -11.79
C TYR A 160 10.77 16.37 -11.70
N ARG A 161 11.36 15.61 -12.65
CA ARG A 161 12.74 15.08 -12.53
C ARG A 161 13.79 16.14 -12.16
N LYS A 162 13.65 17.35 -12.67
CA LYS A 162 14.61 18.44 -12.42
C LYS A 162 14.62 18.95 -10.97
N MET A 163 13.57 18.69 -10.21
CA MET A 163 13.47 19.10 -8.79
C MET A 163 13.72 17.97 -7.80
N LEU A 164 13.84 16.73 -8.27
CA LEU A 164 14.01 15.56 -7.41
C LEU A 164 15.48 15.32 -7.05
N SER A 165 15.70 14.62 -5.94
CA SER A 165 17.03 14.23 -5.50
C SER A 165 17.76 13.40 -6.56
N PRO A 166 19.02 13.72 -6.90
CA PRO A 166 19.82 12.93 -7.84
C PRO A 166 20.31 11.61 -7.22
N TYR A 167 20.19 11.41 -5.90
CA TYR A 167 20.66 10.22 -5.18
C TYR A 167 19.58 9.13 -5.08
N ARG A 168 18.71 9.05 -6.08
CA ARG A 168 17.67 8.02 -6.23
C ARG A 168 17.83 7.37 -7.59
N THR A 169 17.82 6.04 -7.60
CA THR A 169 17.93 5.23 -8.83
C THR A 169 17.10 3.96 -8.72
N GLN A 170 16.85 3.31 -9.84
CA GLN A 170 16.04 2.10 -9.88
C GLN A 170 16.80 0.94 -10.54
N ILE A 171 16.40 -0.27 -10.16
CA ILE A 171 16.59 -1.52 -10.91
C ILE A 171 15.25 -1.91 -11.54
N ASN A 172 15.23 -2.94 -12.37
CA ASN A 172 13.99 -3.40 -12.99
C ASN A 172 12.95 -3.82 -11.93
N MET A 173 11.67 -3.63 -12.25
CA MET A 173 10.58 -4.18 -11.45
C MET A 173 10.69 -5.71 -11.40
N HIS A 174 10.23 -6.32 -10.31
CA HIS A 174 10.20 -7.77 -10.18
C HIS A 174 8.79 -8.30 -10.51
N HIS A 175 8.58 -8.66 -11.78
CA HIS A 175 7.28 -9.08 -12.31
C HIS A 175 7.41 -10.43 -13.03
N PRO A 176 7.15 -11.57 -12.34
CA PRO A 176 7.39 -12.90 -12.91
C PRO A 176 6.65 -13.19 -14.23
N LEU A 177 5.42 -12.67 -14.40
CA LEU A 177 4.63 -12.88 -15.60
C LEU A 177 5.22 -12.22 -16.84
N TYR A 178 5.90 -11.07 -16.70
CA TYR A 178 6.38 -10.29 -17.84
C TYR A 178 7.88 -10.34 -18.05
N LEU A 179 8.66 -10.55 -16.98
CA LEU A 179 10.11 -10.37 -17.03
C LEU A 179 10.91 -11.64 -16.76
N LYS A 180 10.23 -12.74 -16.39
CA LYS A 180 10.86 -14.06 -16.29
C LYS A 180 11.02 -14.65 -17.68
N ASP A 181 12.21 -15.12 -18.02
CA ASP A 181 12.45 -15.83 -19.28
C ASP A 181 11.71 -17.18 -19.29
N GLU A 182 11.27 -17.64 -20.46
CA GLU A 182 10.49 -18.88 -20.59
C GLU A 182 11.20 -20.10 -19.98
N LYS A 183 12.52 -20.19 -20.15
CA LYS A 183 13.34 -21.31 -19.66
C LYS A 183 13.82 -21.12 -18.23
N GLU A 184 13.63 -19.94 -17.65
CA GLU A 184 14.06 -19.59 -16.31
C GLU A 184 13.06 -20.12 -15.28
N SER A 185 13.51 -20.76 -14.22
CA SER A 185 12.66 -21.07 -13.06
C SER A 185 12.36 -19.81 -12.25
N LEU A 186 11.34 -19.86 -11.39
CA LEU A 186 11.03 -18.72 -10.49
C LEU A 186 12.18 -18.41 -9.53
N ASP A 187 12.94 -19.41 -9.09
CA ASP A 187 14.09 -19.21 -8.19
C ASP A 187 15.28 -18.57 -8.93
N GLU A 188 15.56 -18.97 -10.17
CA GLU A 188 16.57 -18.32 -11.01
C GLU A 188 16.21 -16.86 -11.30
N TYR A 189 14.93 -16.59 -11.61
CA TYR A 189 14.44 -15.24 -11.78
C TYR A 189 14.59 -14.40 -10.51
N ALA A 190 14.29 -14.98 -9.34
CA ALA A 190 14.50 -14.33 -8.05
C ALA A 190 15.97 -13.98 -7.81
N LYS A 191 16.90 -14.91 -8.12
CA LYS A 191 18.36 -14.69 -8.05
C LYS A 191 18.81 -13.59 -9.01
N ARG A 192 18.32 -13.59 -10.24
CA ARG A 192 18.64 -12.57 -11.25
C ARG A 192 18.20 -11.17 -10.78
N GLY A 193 17.01 -11.04 -10.19
CA GLY A 193 16.57 -9.77 -9.61
C GLY A 193 17.46 -9.27 -8.46
N ALA A 194 17.98 -10.19 -7.64
CA ALA A 194 18.96 -9.84 -6.61
C ALA A 194 20.33 -9.49 -7.19
N GLN A 195 20.74 -10.16 -8.27
CA GLN A 195 21.97 -9.82 -8.99
C GLN A 195 21.91 -8.43 -9.64
N GLU A 196 20.74 -8.00 -10.12
CA GLU A 196 20.55 -6.63 -10.61
C GLU A 196 20.79 -5.60 -9.50
N LEU A 197 20.30 -5.87 -8.29
CA LEU A 197 20.57 -5.02 -7.12
C LEU A 197 22.07 -5.00 -6.80
N GLU A 198 22.71 -6.14 -6.76
CA GLU A 198 24.15 -6.25 -6.50
C GLU A 198 24.96 -5.46 -7.52
N ASN A 199 24.68 -5.61 -8.80
CA ASN A 199 25.34 -4.88 -9.88
C ASN A 199 25.17 -3.36 -9.72
N LYS A 200 23.97 -2.90 -9.35
CA LYS A 200 23.70 -1.47 -9.13
C LYS A 200 24.45 -0.93 -7.90
N ILE A 201 24.57 -1.70 -6.83
CA ILE A 201 25.37 -1.33 -5.65
C ILE A 201 26.84 -1.19 -6.02
N LEU A 202 27.38 -2.15 -6.80
CA LEU A 202 28.77 -2.11 -7.27
C LEU A 202 29.04 -0.94 -8.23
N GLU A 203 28.09 -0.61 -9.11
CA GLU A 203 28.15 0.53 -10.02
C GLU A 203 28.25 1.85 -9.26
N LEU A 204 27.44 2.03 -8.19
CA LEU A 204 27.42 3.25 -7.39
C LEU A 204 28.56 3.32 -6.37
N GLY A 205 29.20 2.21 -6.10
CA GLY A 205 30.16 2.01 -5.01
C GLY A 205 29.42 1.67 -3.69
N PRO A 206 29.70 0.52 -3.06
CA PRO A 206 29.01 0.06 -1.84
C PRO A 206 28.98 1.10 -0.70
N ASP A 207 30.05 1.87 -0.55
CA ASP A 207 30.19 2.90 0.49
C ASP A 207 29.30 4.14 0.24
N ASN A 208 28.65 4.21 -0.90
CA ASN A 208 27.74 5.30 -1.25
C ASN A 208 26.26 4.93 -1.12
N VAL A 209 25.92 3.64 -0.97
CA VAL A 209 24.52 3.17 -0.97
C VAL A 209 24.02 2.99 0.44
N SER A 210 22.98 3.76 0.80
CA SER A 210 22.33 3.71 2.11
C SER A 210 21.30 2.57 2.20
N GLY A 211 20.41 2.45 1.23
CA GLY A 211 19.33 1.48 1.32
C GLY A 211 18.73 1.06 -0.02
N PHE A 212 18.08 -0.11 0.00
CA PHE A 212 17.16 -0.58 -1.02
C PHE A 212 15.73 -0.48 -0.51
N VAL A 213 14.87 0.21 -1.26
CA VAL A 213 13.46 0.44 -0.92
C VAL A 213 12.57 -0.35 -1.87
N GLY A 214 11.64 -1.14 -1.32
CA GLY A 214 10.73 -1.91 -2.16
C GLY A 214 9.36 -2.16 -1.54
N GLU A 215 8.31 -2.08 -2.36
CA GLU A 215 6.99 -2.58 -1.99
C GLU A 215 7.06 -4.10 -1.81
N THR A 216 6.59 -4.63 -0.67
CA THR A 216 6.66 -6.09 -0.42
C THR A 216 5.84 -6.88 -1.44
N ILE A 217 4.65 -6.38 -1.82
CA ILE A 217 3.92 -6.69 -3.05
C ILE A 217 3.91 -5.42 -3.89
N MET A 218 4.28 -5.50 -5.15
CA MET A 218 4.15 -4.36 -6.06
C MET A 218 2.66 -4.10 -6.32
N GLY A 219 2.18 -2.94 -5.85
CA GLY A 219 0.75 -2.64 -5.76
C GLY A 219 0.13 -2.07 -7.02
N GLY A 220 -0.67 -1.03 -6.85
CA GLY A 220 -1.63 -0.54 -7.85
C GLY A 220 -1.09 -0.11 -9.22
N LEU A 221 0.21 0.16 -9.38
CA LEU A 221 0.77 0.49 -10.69
C LEU A 221 0.94 -0.74 -11.60
N VAL A 222 1.21 -1.90 -11.03
CA VAL A 222 1.47 -3.14 -11.78
C VAL A 222 0.51 -4.29 -11.46
N GLY A 223 -0.41 -4.07 -10.51
CA GLY A 223 -1.53 -4.99 -10.24
C GLY A 223 -1.18 -6.12 -9.29
N ASP A 224 -0.86 -5.78 -8.06
CA ASP A 224 -0.77 -6.70 -6.91
C ASP A 224 0.17 -7.90 -7.15
N VAL A 225 1.39 -7.61 -7.61
CA VAL A 225 2.36 -8.64 -7.99
C VAL A 225 3.14 -9.16 -6.79
N PRO A 226 2.88 -10.40 -6.30
CA PRO A 226 3.72 -11.04 -5.32
C PRO A 226 5.12 -11.30 -5.89
N PRO A 227 6.17 -11.23 -5.07
CA PRO A 227 7.50 -11.59 -5.53
C PRO A 227 7.59 -13.07 -5.88
N ALA A 228 8.51 -13.45 -6.74
CA ALA A 228 8.88 -14.84 -6.94
C ALA A 228 9.41 -15.43 -5.61
N PRO A 229 9.22 -16.74 -5.36
CA PRO A 229 9.76 -17.40 -4.16
C PRO A 229 11.25 -17.10 -3.96
N ASN A 230 11.65 -16.87 -2.73
CA ASN A 230 13.02 -16.52 -2.31
C ASN A 230 13.55 -15.14 -2.76
N TYR A 231 12.80 -14.34 -3.54
CA TYR A 231 13.28 -13.01 -3.99
C TYR A 231 13.76 -12.15 -2.82
N TRP A 232 12.92 -11.94 -1.81
CA TRP A 232 13.29 -11.12 -0.64
C TRP A 232 14.43 -11.72 0.18
N LYS A 233 14.55 -13.04 0.21
CA LYS A 233 15.70 -13.72 0.84
C LYS A 233 17.02 -13.37 0.12
N TYR A 234 17.05 -13.42 -1.21
CA TYR A 234 18.25 -13.06 -1.98
C TYR A 234 18.54 -11.56 -1.89
N ILE A 235 17.54 -10.72 -1.97
CA ILE A 235 17.69 -9.26 -1.75
C ILE A 235 18.30 -8.99 -0.36
N ARG A 236 17.81 -9.65 0.72
CA ARG A 236 18.36 -9.48 2.06
C ARG A 236 19.84 -9.90 2.13
N GLN A 237 20.21 -10.99 1.47
CA GLN A 237 21.60 -11.44 1.40
C GLN A 237 22.52 -10.39 0.75
N VAL A 238 22.10 -9.81 -0.37
CA VAL A 238 22.83 -8.73 -1.05
C VAL A 238 22.94 -7.51 -0.15
N CYS A 239 21.85 -7.06 0.43
CA CYS A 239 21.84 -5.91 1.34
C CYS A 239 22.80 -6.13 2.54
N THR A 240 22.78 -7.34 3.14
CA THR A 240 23.67 -7.69 4.26
C THR A 240 25.14 -7.69 3.82
N LYS A 241 25.45 -8.25 2.65
CA LYS A 241 26.81 -8.32 2.10
C LYS A 241 27.49 -6.95 1.95
N TYR A 242 26.70 -5.94 1.57
CA TYR A 242 27.22 -4.60 1.27
C TYR A 242 26.84 -3.56 2.33
N ASP A 243 26.32 -4.00 3.48
CA ASP A 243 25.88 -3.09 4.55
C ASP A 243 24.92 -2.01 4.02
N VAL A 244 23.92 -2.45 3.24
CA VAL A 244 22.83 -1.64 2.68
C VAL A 244 21.55 -1.97 3.44
N HIS A 245 20.82 -0.97 3.91
CA HIS A 245 19.57 -1.21 4.61
C HIS A 245 18.47 -1.72 3.66
N LEU A 246 17.77 -2.78 4.06
CA LEU A 246 16.53 -3.22 3.43
C LEU A 246 15.35 -2.48 4.05
N ILE A 247 14.65 -1.67 3.26
CA ILE A 247 13.52 -0.85 3.66
C ILE A 247 12.28 -1.33 2.92
N LEU A 248 11.30 -1.89 3.63
CA LEU A 248 10.08 -2.39 3.01
C LEU A 248 8.92 -1.41 3.15
N ASP A 249 8.32 -1.12 2.01
CA ASP A 249 7.08 -0.36 1.91
C ASP A 249 5.89 -1.30 2.07
N GLU A 250 5.21 -1.17 3.20
CA GLU A 250 3.97 -1.89 3.50
C GLU A 250 2.77 -0.96 3.71
N VAL A 251 2.85 0.26 3.17
CA VAL A 251 1.73 1.23 3.21
C VAL A 251 0.47 0.68 2.55
N TYR A 252 0.63 -0.13 1.51
CA TYR A 252 -0.48 -0.73 0.76
C TYR A 252 -0.82 -2.15 1.20
N CYS A 253 0.18 -2.97 1.45
CA CYS A 253 0.03 -4.41 1.66
C CYS A 253 0.18 -4.87 3.12
N GLY A 254 0.55 -3.97 4.03
CA GLY A 254 0.69 -4.26 5.45
C GLY A 254 -0.63 -4.25 6.23
N THR A 255 -0.51 -4.32 7.54
CA THR A 255 -1.60 -4.22 8.53
C THR A 255 -2.80 -5.14 8.21
N GLY A 256 -2.51 -6.41 7.90
CA GLY A 256 -3.50 -7.47 7.76
C GLY A 256 -4.06 -7.70 6.35
N THR A 257 -3.86 -6.79 5.41
CA THR A 257 -4.55 -6.82 4.11
C THR A 257 -4.27 -8.05 3.25
N THR A 258 -3.11 -8.68 3.47
CA THR A 258 -2.68 -9.90 2.78
C THR A 258 -2.90 -11.17 3.60
N GLY A 259 -3.62 -11.09 4.74
CA GLY A 259 -3.85 -12.21 5.67
C GLY A 259 -2.67 -12.48 6.62
N LYS A 260 -1.68 -11.62 6.64
CA LYS A 260 -0.60 -11.51 7.64
C LYS A 260 -0.53 -10.07 8.13
N ILE A 261 -0.07 -9.84 9.36
CA ILE A 261 0.08 -8.46 9.87
C ILE A 261 1.04 -7.68 9.00
N PHE A 262 2.20 -8.23 8.71
CA PHE A 262 3.12 -7.70 7.70
C PHE A 262 3.19 -8.63 6.49
N CYS A 263 3.18 -8.06 5.31
CA CYS A 263 3.25 -8.84 4.08
C CYS A 263 4.59 -9.57 3.93
N CYS A 264 5.68 -9.02 4.47
CA CYS A 264 7.00 -9.64 4.47
C CYS A 264 7.07 -10.94 5.29
N ASP A 265 6.11 -11.18 6.18
CA ASP A 265 6.00 -12.45 6.93
C ASP A 265 5.67 -13.65 6.02
N TRP A 266 5.10 -13.44 4.84
CA TRP A 266 4.92 -14.48 3.83
C TRP A 266 6.26 -15.02 3.28
N ASP A 267 7.26 -14.17 3.24
CA ASP A 267 8.57 -14.43 2.63
C ASP A 267 9.66 -14.69 3.70
N ASN A 268 9.30 -14.68 5.00
CA ASN A 268 10.21 -14.83 6.14
C ASN A 268 11.45 -13.93 6.05
N VAL A 269 11.27 -12.69 5.61
CA VAL A 269 12.36 -11.73 5.51
C VAL A 269 12.32 -10.75 6.67
N SER A 270 13.51 -10.43 7.23
CA SER A 270 13.68 -9.40 8.26
C SER A 270 14.36 -8.17 7.64
N PRO A 271 13.61 -7.10 7.39
CA PRO A 271 14.18 -5.84 6.92
C PRO A 271 14.83 -5.05 8.08
N ASP A 272 15.50 -3.94 7.75
CA ASP A 272 16.01 -2.97 8.74
C ASP A 272 14.94 -1.94 9.12
N PHE A 273 14.06 -1.63 8.16
CA PHE A 273 12.92 -0.73 8.34
C PHE A 273 11.69 -1.22 7.58
N ILE A 274 10.51 -1.06 8.20
CA ILE A 274 9.21 -1.15 7.53
C ILE A 274 8.52 0.19 7.73
N PHE A 275 7.92 0.74 6.68
CA PHE A 275 7.02 1.87 6.85
C PHE A 275 5.60 1.52 6.42
N ILE A 276 4.62 2.01 7.20
CA ILE A 276 3.19 1.73 7.09
C ILE A 276 2.39 3.03 7.13
N GLY A 277 1.18 2.99 6.61
CA GLY A 277 0.24 4.12 6.59
C GLY A 277 -1.16 3.65 6.19
N LYS A 278 -1.91 4.41 5.41
CA LYS A 278 -3.25 4.06 4.88
C LYS A 278 -4.13 3.25 5.86
N THR A 279 -3.93 1.95 5.81
CA THR A 279 -4.66 0.92 6.56
C THR A 279 -4.36 0.93 8.06
N LEU A 280 -3.30 1.59 8.50
CA LEU A 280 -2.95 1.71 9.92
C LEU A 280 -4.10 2.30 10.74
N ALA A 281 -4.67 3.42 10.29
CA ALA A 281 -5.84 4.07 10.89
C ALA A 281 -7.10 3.97 10.01
N ALA A 282 -7.07 3.16 8.93
CA ALA A 282 -8.18 2.83 8.04
C ALA A 282 -8.98 4.05 7.51
N GLY A 283 -8.33 5.21 7.34
CA GLY A 283 -8.96 6.42 6.84
C GLY A 283 -9.80 7.20 7.88
N TYR A 284 -9.85 6.73 9.11
CA TYR A 284 -10.53 7.45 10.22
C TYR A 284 -9.71 8.66 10.70
N SER A 285 -8.42 8.59 10.53
CA SER A 285 -7.49 9.70 10.75
C SER A 285 -6.22 9.50 9.93
N SER A 286 -5.49 10.57 9.74
CA SER A 286 -4.16 10.51 9.15
C SER A 286 -3.15 10.02 10.20
N LEU A 287 -2.46 8.93 9.91
CA LEU A 287 -1.36 8.38 10.70
C LEU A 287 -0.51 7.46 9.85
N SER A 288 0.80 7.47 10.09
CA SER A 288 1.75 6.52 9.53
C SER A 288 2.84 6.20 10.55
N ALA A 289 3.66 5.19 10.28
CA ALA A 289 4.71 4.80 11.20
C ALA A 289 5.90 4.18 10.46
N VAL A 290 7.07 4.26 11.09
CA VAL A 290 8.27 3.50 10.75
C VAL A 290 8.55 2.52 11.87
N ILE A 291 8.74 1.24 11.51
CA ILE A 291 9.08 0.16 12.43
C ILE A 291 10.53 -0.21 12.19
N THR A 292 11.31 -0.30 13.25
CA THR A 292 12.75 -0.57 13.23
C THR A 292 13.17 -1.42 14.44
N SER A 293 14.45 -1.55 14.69
CA SER A 293 15.00 -2.41 15.76
C SER A 293 15.55 -1.60 16.93
N SER A 294 15.71 -2.25 18.09
CA SER A 294 16.46 -1.69 19.23
C SER A 294 17.93 -1.47 18.89
N GLU A 295 18.49 -2.16 17.89
CA GLU A 295 19.83 -1.87 17.40
C GLU A 295 19.94 -0.46 16.81
N PHE A 296 18.96 -0.05 15.97
CA PHE A 296 18.87 1.34 15.50
C PHE A 296 18.81 2.33 16.67
N GLU A 297 17.94 2.07 17.65
CA GLU A 297 17.84 2.93 18.84
C GLU A 297 19.17 3.05 19.59
N ASN A 298 19.91 1.95 19.73
CA ASN A 298 21.21 1.94 20.42
C ASN A 298 22.28 2.73 19.65
N VAL A 299 22.31 2.61 18.31
CA VAL A 299 23.23 3.40 17.48
C VAL A 299 22.96 4.89 17.67
N ILE A 300 21.68 5.32 17.66
CA ILE A 300 21.33 6.73 17.89
C ILE A 300 21.71 7.19 19.31
N LYS A 301 21.45 6.38 20.33
CA LYS A 301 21.78 6.70 21.73
C LYS A 301 23.29 6.88 21.97
N ASN A 302 24.09 6.03 21.33
CA ASN A 302 25.54 6.07 21.46
C ASN A 302 26.22 7.12 20.57
N GLY A 303 25.50 7.62 19.53
CA GLY A 303 25.93 8.70 18.65
C GLY A 303 25.50 10.07 19.19
N GLN A 304 24.69 10.80 18.39
CA GLN A 304 24.22 12.16 18.75
C GLN A 304 23.14 12.17 19.85
N GLY A 305 22.65 11.02 20.30
CA GLY A 305 21.68 10.88 21.37
C GLY A 305 20.25 11.29 21.03
N ARG A 306 19.96 11.61 19.76
CA ARG A 306 18.62 12.00 19.33
C ARG A 306 18.35 11.67 17.87
N ILE A 307 17.11 11.35 17.55
CA ILE A 307 16.62 11.25 16.18
C ILE A 307 16.51 12.66 15.60
N GLN A 308 17.13 12.89 14.42
CA GLN A 308 17.13 14.18 13.72
C GLN A 308 15.89 14.35 12.83
N HIS A 309 14.73 13.99 13.36
CA HIS A 309 13.44 14.12 12.67
C HIS A 309 12.33 14.37 13.68
N THR A 310 11.44 15.31 13.35
CA THR A 310 10.24 15.61 14.12
C THR A 310 9.22 16.29 13.21
N SER A 311 7.93 16.14 13.53
CA SER A 311 6.87 16.92 12.92
C SER A 311 5.87 17.37 14.00
N THR A 312 5.13 18.46 13.73
CA THR A 312 4.17 19.03 14.69
C THR A 312 3.11 18.03 15.13
N HIS A 313 2.62 17.22 14.18
CA HIS A 313 1.56 16.22 14.45
C HIS A 313 2.11 14.79 14.56
N GLN A 314 3.38 14.65 14.95
CA GLN A 314 3.97 13.34 15.21
C GLN A 314 3.10 12.58 16.22
N GLY A 315 2.65 11.38 15.87
CA GLY A 315 1.81 10.56 16.74
C GLY A 315 0.50 11.25 17.13
N LEU A 316 -0.18 11.95 16.19
CA LEU A 316 -1.46 12.65 16.45
C LEU A 316 -2.40 11.78 17.27
N SER A 317 -2.71 12.19 18.52
CA SER A 317 -3.37 11.34 19.51
C SER A 317 -4.74 10.81 19.05
N ILE A 318 -5.48 11.59 18.26
CA ILE A 318 -6.75 11.14 17.64
C ILE A 318 -6.47 10.02 16.63
N GLY A 319 -5.42 10.17 15.84
CA GLY A 319 -4.98 9.17 14.87
C GLY A 319 -4.49 7.89 15.54
N VAL A 320 -3.77 8.03 16.64
CA VAL A 320 -3.31 6.89 17.46
C VAL A 320 -4.50 6.12 18.05
N ALA A 321 -5.51 6.81 18.61
CA ALA A 321 -6.69 6.15 19.12
C ALA A 321 -7.49 5.41 18.03
N ALA A 322 -7.63 6.01 16.85
CA ALA A 322 -8.23 5.36 15.70
C ALA A 322 -7.44 4.12 15.28
N ALA A 323 -6.12 4.26 15.11
CA ALA A 323 -5.23 3.18 14.70
C ALA A 323 -5.24 2.02 15.70
N LEU A 324 -5.16 2.30 16.99
CA LEU A 324 -5.23 1.27 18.02
C LEU A 324 -6.51 0.44 17.90
N ALA A 325 -7.66 1.11 17.78
CA ALA A 325 -8.95 0.44 17.62
C ALA A 325 -9.03 -0.41 16.33
N VAL A 326 -8.45 0.07 15.23
CA VAL A 326 -8.33 -0.67 13.96
C VAL A 326 -7.41 -1.88 14.14
N GLN A 327 -6.22 -1.69 14.71
CA GLN A 327 -5.26 -2.78 14.87
C GLN A 327 -5.73 -3.85 15.86
N GLU A 328 -6.51 -3.50 16.87
CA GLU A 328 -7.18 -4.48 17.74
C GLU A 328 -8.24 -5.34 17.03
N ILE A 329 -8.80 -4.87 15.92
CA ILE A 329 -9.68 -5.68 15.04
C ILE A 329 -8.82 -6.61 14.20
N VAL A 330 -7.76 -6.07 13.58
CA VAL A 330 -6.92 -6.78 12.63
C VAL A 330 -6.04 -7.84 13.29
N HIS A 331 -5.52 -7.61 14.52
CA HIS A 331 -4.64 -8.53 15.24
C HIS A 331 -5.39 -9.74 15.82
N ASN A 332 -6.34 -10.27 15.08
CA ASN A 332 -7.12 -11.47 15.40
C ASN A 332 -6.82 -12.56 14.36
N ASP A 333 -6.37 -13.74 14.81
CA ASP A 333 -5.96 -14.82 13.90
C ASP A 333 -7.10 -15.34 13.03
N HIS A 334 -8.31 -15.43 13.58
CA HIS A 334 -9.50 -15.84 12.82
C HIS A 334 -9.84 -14.77 11.74
N PHE A 335 -9.71 -13.50 12.08
CA PHE A 335 -9.94 -12.42 11.11
C PHE A 335 -8.91 -12.47 9.95
N LEU A 336 -7.63 -12.69 10.27
CA LEU A 336 -6.57 -12.84 9.27
C LEU A 336 -6.76 -14.09 8.40
N GLN A 337 -7.21 -15.21 9.00
CA GLN A 337 -7.51 -16.42 8.24
C GLN A 337 -8.69 -16.19 7.28
N ASN A 338 -9.76 -15.54 7.72
CA ASN A 338 -10.91 -15.22 6.88
C ASN A 338 -10.54 -14.35 5.67
N ILE A 339 -9.59 -13.41 5.83
CA ILE A 339 -9.05 -12.62 4.70
C ILE A 339 -8.39 -13.52 3.65
N ASN A 340 -7.65 -14.53 4.08
CA ASN A 340 -7.02 -15.49 3.17
C ASN A 340 -8.07 -16.35 2.47
N ASP A 341 -9.05 -16.85 3.20
CA ASP A 341 -10.09 -17.75 2.70
C ASP A 341 -10.97 -17.05 1.66
N ILE A 342 -11.47 -15.84 1.98
CA ILE A 342 -12.27 -15.04 1.04
C ILE A 342 -11.43 -14.62 -0.17
N GLY A 343 -10.20 -14.17 0.05
CA GLY A 343 -9.32 -13.78 -1.05
C GLY A 343 -8.98 -14.95 -1.99
N GLN A 344 -8.78 -16.14 -1.45
CA GLN A 344 -8.58 -17.36 -2.24
C GLN A 344 -9.85 -17.77 -2.99
N PHE A 345 -11.00 -17.73 -2.33
CA PHE A 345 -12.31 -17.97 -2.93
C PHE A 345 -12.52 -17.03 -4.12
N MET A 346 -12.36 -15.73 -3.95
CA MET A 346 -12.56 -14.76 -5.03
C MET A 346 -11.63 -15.00 -6.22
N ARG A 347 -10.34 -15.28 -5.98
CA ARG A 347 -9.39 -15.55 -7.07
C ARG A 347 -9.71 -16.85 -7.81
N ASN A 348 -10.11 -17.91 -7.09
CA ASN A 348 -10.52 -19.18 -7.71
C ASN A 348 -11.76 -18.99 -8.57
N THR A 349 -12.80 -18.33 -8.07
CA THR A 349 -14.03 -18.04 -8.84
C THR A 349 -13.72 -17.29 -10.14
N ILE A 350 -12.86 -16.25 -10.09
CA ILE A 350 -12.45 -15.53 -11.32
C ILE A 350 -11.72 -16.47 -12.28
N LYS A 351 -10.85 -17.33 -11.79
CA LYS A 351 -10.12 -18.29 -12.62
C LYS A 351 -11.04 -19.33 -13.22
N ASP A 352 -11.98 -19.87 -12.46
CA ASP A 352 -12.92 -20.91 -12.91
C ASP A 352 -13.91 -20.33 -13.93
N GLU A 353 -14.39 -19.11 -13.72
CA GLU A 353 -15.38 -18.47 -14.58
C GLU A 353 -14.80 -17.80 -15.85
N LEU A 354 -13.56 -17.31 -15.77
CA LEU A 354 -12.95 -16.51 -16.83
C LEU A 354 -11.65 -17.12 -17.38
N GLY A 355 -11.12 -18.21 -16.82
CA GLY A 355 -9.83 -18.78 -17.22
C GLY A 355 -9.74 -19.18 -18.69
N ASP A 356 -10.85 -19.64 -19.29
CA ASP A 356 -10.96 -20.00 -20.70
C ASP A 356 -11.38 -18.80 -21.60
N HIS A 357 -11.60 -17.62 -21.01
CA HIS A 357 -11.98 -16.45 -21.78
C HIS A 357 -10.80 -15.93 -22.63
N PRO A 358 -10.98 -15.60 -23.92
CA PRO A 358 -9.90 -15.19 -24.83
C PRO A 358 -9.06 -14.01 -24.32
N TYR A 359 -9.65 -13.15 -23.50
CA TYR A 359 -8.96 -11.99 -22.93
C TYR A 359 -8.36 -12.25 -21.55
N TYR A 360 -8.58 -13.42 -20.93
CA TYR A 360 -7.96 -13.76 -19.66
C TYR A 360 -6.43 -13.74 -19.76
N ARG A 361 -5.78 -13.11 -18.81
CA ARG A 361 -4.32 -13.10 -18.74
C ARG A 361 -3.81 -13.72 -17.44
N ASP A 362 -4.29 -13.21 -16.29
CA ASP A 362 -3.83 -13.65 -14.98
C ASP A 362 -4.77 -13.18 -13.86
N VAL A 363 -4.76 -13.89 -12.75
CA VAL A 363 -5.31 -13.43 -11.47
C VAL A 363 -4.29 -13.69 -10.36
N ARG A 364 -3.83 -12.64 -9.68
CA ARG A 364 -2.71 -12.71 -8.72
C ARG A 364 -2.89 -11.77 -7.55
N GLY A 365 -2.19 -12.09 -6.46
CA GLY A 365 -2.18 -11.32 -5.21
C GLY A 365 -2.12 -12.19 -3.98
N ARG A 366 -2.27 -11.56 -2.79
CA ARG A 366 -2.32 -12.23 -1.47
C ARG A 366 -3.49 -11.65 -0.66
N GLY A 367 -4.23 -12.52 0.06
CA GLY A 367 -5.40 -12.10 0.84
C GLY A 367 -6.39 -11.32 0.00
N LEU A 368 -6.82 -10.15 0.48
CA LEU A 368 -7.72 -9.22 -0.19
C LEU A 368 -6.97 -8.03 -0.86
N ARG A 369 -5.77 -8.30 -1.35
CA ARG A 369 -4.98 -7.46 -2.26
C ARG A 369 -4.66 -8.30 -3.48
N PHE A 370 -5.51 -8.23 -4.51
CA PHE A 370 -5.32 -9.00 -5.73
C PHE A 370 -5.90 -8.28 -6.95
N SER A 371 -5.38 -8.65 -8.11
CA SER A 371 -5.81 -8.09 -9.39
C SER A 371 -6.14 -9.20 -10.38
N PHE A 372 -7.17 -8.97 -11.18
CA PHE A 372 -7.46 -9.69 -12.41
C PHE A 372 -6.92 -8.88 -13.59
N GLU A 373 -6.15 -9.52 -14.44
CA GLU A 373 -5.54 -8.92 -15.62
C GLU A 373 -6.06 -9.56 -16.91
N TYR A 374 -6.31 -8.73 -17.91
CA TYR A 374 -6.81 -9.15 -19.22
C TYR A 374 -6.04 -8.48 -20.36
N ASN A 375 -6.16 -9.06 -21.58
CA ASN A 375 -5.58 -8.51 -22.80
C ASN A 375 -6.64 -8.53 -23.91
N SER A 376 -7.27 -7.40 -24.14
CA SER A 376 -8.32 -7.21 -25.16
C SER A 376 -7.78 -6.39 -26.34
N PRO A 377 -8.47 -6.35 -27.48
CA PRO A 377 -8.11 -5.48 -28.60
C PRO A 377 -8.06 -3.99 -28.24
N ASN A 378 -8.83 -3.56 -27.23
CA ASN A 378 -8.79 -2.21 -26.68
C ASN A 378 -8.97 -2.24 -25.16
N ASN A 379 -7.85 -2.35 -24.46
CA ASN A 379 -7.82 -2.47 -22.99
C ASN A 379 -8.43 -1.27 -22.27
N ASN A 380 -8.17 -0.04 -22.74
CA ASN A 380 -8.70 1.17 -22.09
C ASN A 380 -10.22 1.22 -22.23
N LEU A 381 -10.74 0.97 -23.43
CA LEU A 381 -12.19 0.93 -23.67
C LEU A 381 -12.87 -0.13 -22.80
N LEU A 382 -12.33 -1.35 -22.74
CA LEU A 382 -12.90 -2.41 -21.91
C LEU A 382 -12.88 -2.03 -20.43
N SER A 383 -11.79 -1.41 -19.95
CA SER A 383 -11.67 -0.90 -18.60
C SER A 383 -12.76 0.12 -18.26
N ASP A 384 -12.97 1.09 -19.15
CA ASP A 384 -13.97 2.16 -18.97
C ASP A 384 -15.40 1.59 -19.00
N LEU A 385 -15.68 0.63 -19.89
CA LEU A 385 -16.97 -0.04 -19.97
C LEU A 385 -17.28 -0.86 -18.73
N ILE A 386 -16.30 -1.62 -18.21
CA ILE A 386 -16.45 -2.38 -16.95
C ILE A 386 -16.76 -1.41 -15.81
N PHE A 387 -15.95 -0.36 -15.65
CA PHE A 387 -16.14 0.63 -14.59
C PHE A 387 -17.54 1.24 -14.66
N LYS A 388 -17.94 1.70 -15.85
CA LYS A 388 -19.23 2.37 -16.08
C LYS A 388 -20.41 1.43 -15.81
N GLU A 389 -20.40 0.22 -16.38
CA GLU A 389 -21.50 -0.74 -16.24
C GLU A 389 -21.66 -1.20 -14.77
N MET A 390 -20.55 -1.45 -14.06
CA MET A 390 -20.57 -1.80 -12.64
C MET A 390 -21.14 -0.67 -11.78
N LEU A 391 -20.75 0.57 -12.06
CA LEU A 391 -21.22 1.72 -11.30
C LEU A 391 -22.67 2.09 -11.63
N ASP A 392 -23.01 2.25 -12.91
CA ASP A 392 -24.29 2.82 -13.33
C ASP A 392 -25.46 1.82 -13.20
N LYS A 393 -25.19 0.53 -13.45
CA LYS A 393 -26.25 -0.50 -13.44
C LYS A 393 -26.36 -1.21 -12.10
N TYR A 394 -25.22 -1.48 -11.46
CA TYR A 394 -25.21 -2.29 -10.24
C TYR A 394 -24.88 -1.48 -8.99
N ASN A 395 -24.60 -0.18 -9.11
CA ASN A 395 -24.15 0.68 -8.00
C ASN A 395 -22.92 0.11 -7.29
N ILE A 396 -21.99 -0.51 -8.03
CA ILE A 396 -20.74 -1.06 -7.50
C ILE A 396 -19.57 -0.22 -8.01
N TYR A 397 -18.91 0.48 -7.10
CA TYR A 397 -17.68 1.22 -7.38
C TYR A 397 -16.48 0.28 -7.28
N MET A 398 -15.79 0.02 -8.41
CA MET A 398 -14.60 -0.82 -8.45
C MET A 398 -13.44 -0.15 -9.21
N SER A 399 -12.22 -0.59 -8.94
CA SER A 399 -11.03 -0.08 -9.59
C SER A 399 -10.74 -0.86 -10.87
N SER A 400 -11.16 -0.31 -12.01
CA SER A 400 -10.81 -0.82 -13.35
C SER A 400 -9.93 0.21 -14.06
N LYS A 401 -8.71 -0.17 -14.46
CA LYS A 401 -7.73 0.74 -15.07
C LYS A 401 -6.82 0.00 -16.05
N PHE A 402 -6.61 0.60 -17.24
CA PHE A 402 -5.75 0.05 -18.29
C PHE A 402 -6.24 -1.33 -18.76
N HIS A 403 -5.70 -2.40 -18.23
CA HIS A 403 -5.98 -3.79 -18.55
C HIS A 403 -6.18 -4.64 -17.29
N ARG A 404 -6.60 -4.00 -16.17
CA ARG A 404 -6.72 -4.66 -14.86
C ARG A 404 -7.95 -4.20 -14.10
N VAL A 405 -8.48 -5.12 -13.30
CA VAL A 405 -9.41 -4.83 -12.21
C VAL A 405 -8.73 -5.20 -10.90
N CYS A 406 -8.56 -4.21 -10.03
CA CYS A 406 -7.96 -4.41 -8.70
C CYS A 406 -9.07 -4.63 -7.67
N PHE A 407 -9.01 -5.76 -6.96
CA PHE A 407 -9.92 -6.10 -5.88
C PHE A 407 -9.27 -5.80 -4.54
N THR A 408 -9.74 -4.74 -3.91
CA THR A 408 -9.21 -4.26 -2.63
C THR A 408 -10.35 -3.87 -1.68
N PRO A 409 -11.34 -4.77 -1.47
CA PRO A 409 -12.48 -4.46 -0.61
C PRO A 409 -12.04 -4.25 0.84
N SER A 410 -12.97 -3.75 1.67
CA SER A 410 -12.80 -3.78 3.12
C SER A 410 -12.58 -5.22 3.59
N LEU A 411 -11.71 -5.43 4.59
CA LEU A 411 -11.41 -6.76 5.15
C LEU A 411 -12.60 -7.34 5.94
N THR A 412 -13.65 -6.55 6.13
CA THR A 412 -14.92 -6.97 6.76
C THR A 412 -15.94 -7.49 5.75
N ILE A 413 -15.55 -7.68 4.49
CA ILE A 413 -16.40 -8.29 3.46
C ILE A 413 -16.85 -9.70 3.88
N THR A 414 -18.10 -10.04 3.62
CA THR A 414 -18.63 -11.40 3.84
C THR A 414 -18.55 -12.25 2.58
N ASN A 415 -18.68 -13.57 2.71
CA ASN A 415 -18.70 -14.48 1.55
C ASN A 415 -19.84 -14.15 0.60
N GLU A 416 -21.05 -13.89 1.13
CA GLU A 416 -22.24 -13.57 0.34
C GLU A 416 -22.03 -12.30 -0.48
N LEU A 417 -21.42 -11.28 0.12
CA LEU A 417 -21.13 -10.04 -0.58
C LEU A 417 -20.02 -10.21 -1.63
N ALA A 418 -19.03 -11.06 -1.34
CA ALA A 418 -17.98 -11.41 -2.30
C ALA A 418 -18.55 -12.16 -3.51
N GLU A 419 -19.45 -13.13 -3.30
CA GLU A 419 -20.19 -13.83 -4.35
C GLU A 419 -21.01 -12.84 -5.19
N GLU A 420 -21.80 -11.97 -4.57
CA GLU A 420 -22.59 -10.97 -5.29
C GLU A 420 -21.74 -10.08 -6.20
N ILE A 421 -20.59 -9.59 -5.70
CA ILE A 421 -19.67 -8.77 -6.47
C ILE A 421 -19.11 -9.55 -7.66
N LEU A 422 -18.70 -10.80 -7.44
CA LEU A 422 -18.11 -11.63 -8.49
C LEU A 422 -19.12 -12.00 -9.57
N ASP A 423 -20.34 -12.37 -9.22
CA ASP A 423 -21.42 -12.67 -10.19
C ASP A 423 -21.66 -11.50 -11.12
N LYS A 424 -21.79 -10.29 -10.57
CA LYS A 424 -21.96 -9.07 -11.36
C LYS A 424 -20.75 -8.79 -12.23
N PHE A 425 -19.54 -8.87 -11.63
CA PHE A 425 -18.29 -8.63 -12.34
C PHE A 425 -18.10 -9.59 -13.54
N VAL A 426 -18.28 -10.90 -13.33
CA VAL A 426 -18.14 -11.92 -14.39
C VAL A 426 -19.13 -11.67 -15.53
N LEU A 427 -20.40 -11.38 -15.20
CA LEU A 427 -21.43 -11.04 -16.18
C LEU A 427 -21.04 -9.79 -16.99
N VAL A 428 -20.61 -8.74 -16.31
CA VAL A 428 -20.20 -7.48 -16.98
C VAL A 428 -18.96 -7.70 -17.83
N PHE A 429 -17.94 -8.39 -17.32
CA PHE A 429 -16.74 -8.66 -18.09
C PHE A 429 -17.03 -9.43 -19.37
N LYS A 430 -17.79 -10.52 -19.29
CA LYS A 430 -18.19 -11.32 -20.47
C LYS A 430 -18.97 -10.48 -21.50
N SER A 431 -19.95 -9.69 -21.05
CA SER A 431 -20.77 -8.83 -21.91
C SER A 431 -19.96 -7.70 -22.56
N MET A 432 -19.17 -6.97 -21.79
CA MET A 432 -18.38 -5.84 -22.31
C MET A 432 -17.25 -6.31 -23.24
N SER A 433 -16.69 -7.49 -22.99
CA SER A 433 -15.70 -8.12 -23.88
C SER A 433 -16.28 -8.40 -25.27
N GLN A 434 -17.54 -8.85 -25.38
CA GLN A 434 -18.24 -9.04 -26.65
C GLN A 434 -18.43 -7.70 -27.40
N ASN A 435 -18.80 -6.64 -26.67
CA ASN A 435 -18.97 -5.32 -27.27
C ASN A 435 -17.64 -4.79 -27.84
N VAL A 436 -16.52 -4.94 -27.10
CA VAL A 436 -15.18 -4.52 -27.58
C VAL A 436 -14.75 -5.35 -28.80
N SER A 437 -15.03 -6.65 -28.82
CA SER A 437 -14.77 -7.51 -29.99
C SER A 437 -15.55 -7.06 -31.23
N ALA A 438 -16.83 -6.75 -31.05
CA ALA A 438 -17.70 -6.29 -32.16
C ALA A 438 -17.29 -4.91 -32.71
N MET A 439 -16.70 -4.04 -31.88
CA MET A 439 -16.19 -2.73 -32.30
C MET A 439 -14.82 -2.82 -33.00
N ALA A 440 -14.08 -3.90 -32.77
CA ALA A 440 -12.75 -4.12 -33.36
C ALA A 440 -12.79 -4.92 -34.68
N ALA A 441 -13.91 -5.57 -34.98
CA ALA A 441 -14.17 -6.31 -36.23
C ALA A 441 -14.75 -5.40 -37.33
#